data_b2265bbd348d2ee261dd18e078d8b928
#
_entry.id   b2265bbd348d2ee261dd18e078d8b928
#
_cell.length_a   1.000
_cell.length_b   1.000
_cell.length_c   1.000
_cell.angle_alpha   90.00
_cell.angle_beta   90.00
_cell.angle_gamma   90.00
#
_symmetry.space_group_name_H-M   'P 1'
#
loop_
_entity.id
_entity.type
_entity.pdbx_description
1 polymer ?
#
loop_
_entity_poly.entity_id
_entity_poly.type
_entity_poly.pdbx_seq_one_letter_code
_entity_poly.pdbx_strand_id
1 'polypeptide(L)'
;LFPCAHEIHGLKSGRVEAVEVLTRYRGASGLLERVGPLLRAEGHSAQARAALDLRCLETALEALSRSRGRWDCAFVNLEPMTMEHPPFWTGIERWLRLPGLQSMRLVLELTESFSELDLEALQGHSRRLRDLGVRIAVDDLGSGVASLTHMARLAPDYIKADQSLVRLVHRRPYQAALLNALAHFARRMCVGFIAEGIETPEELQAVIDADVPWAQGYHFGEPMPMA
;
A
#
# COMPACT_ATOMS: atom_id res chain seq x y z
N LEU A 1 -7.58 17.77 1.63
CA LEU A 1 -6.88 16.55 1.20
C LEU A 1 -7.08 16.36 -0.30
N PHE A 2 -6.05 15.84 -0.97
CA PHE A 2 -6.00 15.66 -2.43
C PHE A 2 -5.52 14.24 -2.73
N PRO A 3 -6.40 13.35 -3.23
CA PRO A 3 -6.00 12.02 -3.62
C PRO A 3 -5.22 12.06 -4.94
N CYS A 4 -4.12 11.32 -5.01
CA CYS A 4 -3.30 11.17 -6.20
C CYS A 4 -3.20 9.69 -6.55
N ALA A 5 -3.39 9.35 -7.81
CA ALA A 5 -3.26 7.99 -8.33
C ALA A 5 -1.82 7.72 -8.76
N HIS A 6 -1.24 6.64 -8.28
CA HIS A 6 0.05 6.12 -8.71
C HIS A 6 -0.14 4.71 -9.26
N GLU A 7 0.14 4.51 -10.53
CA GLU A 7 -0.18 3.27 -11.22
C GLU A 7 0.80 2.15 -10.86
N ILE A 8 0.26 0.93 -10.70
CA ILE A 8 1.00 -0.31 -10.47
C ILE A 8 0.91 -1.14 -11.73
N HIS A 9 2.07 -1.48 -12.28
CA HIS A 9 2.19 -2.15 -13.57
C HIS A 9 2.47 -3.64 -13.42
N GLY A 10 1.77 -4.46 -14.18
CA GLY A 10 2.07 -5.88 -14.33
C GLY A 10 3.25 -6.07 -15.28
N LEU A 11 4.35 -6.62 -14.79
CA LEU A 11 5.59 -6.74 -15.58
C LEU A 11 5.50 -7.77 -16.72
N LYS A 12 4.61 -8.76 -16.59
CA LYS A 12 4.34 -9.74 -17.67
C LYS A 12 3.32 -9.24 -18.67
N SER A 13 2.32 -8.48 -18.21
CA SER A 13 1.25 -7.97 -19.09
C SER A 13 1.63 -6.66 -19.79
N GLY A 14 2.55 -5.90 -19.22
CA GLY A 14 2.89 -4.54 -19.65
C GLY A 14 1.75 -3.53 -19.44
N ARG A 15 0.73 -3.87 -18.64
CA ARG A 15 -0.47 -3.05 -18.41
C ARG A 15 -0.54 -2.55 -16.97
N VAL A 16 -1.32 -1.50 -16.75
CA VAL A 16 -1.72 -1.08 -15.42
C VAL A 16 -2.66 -2.14 -14.85
N GLU A 17 -2.27 -2.75 -13.75
CA GLU A 17 -3.02 -3.83 -13.06
C GLU A 17 -3.75 -3.30 -11.82
N ALA A 18 -3.22 -2.23 -11.21
CA ALA A 18 -3.78 -1.64 -10.02
C ALA A 18 -3.37 -0.15 -9.91
N VAL A 19 -3.91 0.51 -8.91
CA VAL A 19 -3.55 1.87 -8.54
C VAL A 19 -3.33 1.97 -7.04
N GLU A 20 -2.30 2.70 -6.62
CA GLU A 20 -2.17 3.16 -5.24
C GLU A 20 -2.71 4.59 -5.13
N VAL A 21 -3.58 4.83 -4.13
CA VAL A 21 -4.11 6.16 -3.87
C VAL A 21 -3.34 6.82 -2.74
N LEU A 22 -2.51 7.77 -3.11
CA LEU A 22 -1.67 8.54 -2.22
C LEU A 22 -2.36 9.86 -1.84
N THR A 23 -2.70 10.01 -0.57
CA THR A 23 -3.29 11.28 -0.11
C THR A 23 -2.21 12.35 0.09
N ARG A 24 -2.49 13.55 -0.40
CA ARG A 24 -1.67 14.75 -0.27
C ARG A 24 -2.46 15.84 0.46
N TYR A 25 -1.76 16.78 1.07
CA TYR A 25 -2.38 18.01 1.59
C TYR A 25 -1.64 19.23 1.01
N ARG A 26 -2.28 20.39 1.04
CA ARG A 26 -1.64 21.63 0.60
C ARG A 26 -0.91 22.24 1.78
N GLY A 27 0.43 22.23 1.71
CA GLY A 27 1.29 22.85 2.70
C GLY A 27 1.25 24.37 2.69
N ALA A 28 1.96 24.99 3.62
CA ALA A 28 2.06 26.45 3.72
C ALA A 28 2.68 27.10 2.47
N SER A 29 3.55 26.39 1.76
CA SER A 29 4.13 26.79 0.48
C SER A 29 3.15 26.80 -0.70
N GLY A 30 1.93 26.27 -0.51
CA GLY A 30 0.95 26.03 -1.58
C GLY A 30 1.17 24.76 -2.38
N LEU A 31 2.27 24.05 -2.16
CA LEU A 31 2.58 22.77 -2.82
C LEU A 31 1.83 21.61 -2.16
N LEU A 32 1.62 20.53 -2.93
CA LEU A 32 1.05 19.30 -2.41
C LEU A 32 2.15 18.49 -1.71
N GLU A 33 1.92 18.17 -0.45
CA GLU A 33 2.84 17.46 0.43
C GLU A 33 2.26 16.09 0.84
N ARG A 34 3.14 15.15 1.21
CA ARG A 34 2.74 13.81 1.70
C ARG A 34 2.10 13.93 3.09
N VAL A 35 0.99 13.23 3.33
CA VAL A 35 0.31 13.23 4.64
C VAL A 35 1.07 12.40 5.70
N GLY A 36 1.84 11.39 5.31
CA GLY A 36 2.55 10.52 6.25
C GLY A 36 3.40 11.26 7.30
N PRO A 37 4.24 12.25 6.97
CA PRO A 37 4.94 13.06 7.96
C PRO A 37 4.02 13.80 8.92
N LEU A 38 2.85 14.25 8.46
CA LEU A 38 1.85 14.92 9.31
C LEU A 38 1.21 13.94 10.30
N LEU A 39 0.90 12.71 9.87
CA LEU A 39 0.40 11.64 10.73
C LEU A 39 1.39 11.28 11.84
N ARG A 40 2.69 11.28 11.53
CA ARG A 40 3.77 10.95 12.47
C ARG A 40 4.32 12.13 13.26
N ALA A 41 3.79 13.35 13.05
CA ALA A 41 4.26 14.55 13.75
C ALA A 41 4.09 14.43 15.26
N GLU A 42 5.12 14.85 16.01
CA GLU A 42 5.09 14.89 17.47
C GLU A 42 3.97 15.83 17.96
N GLY A 43 3.35 15.45 19.09
CA GLY A 43 2.29 16.24 19.72
C GLY A 43 0.87 15.87 19.28
N HIS A 44 0.68 15.06 18.27
CA HIS A 44 -0.65 14.57 17.92
C HIS A 44 -1.05 13.38 18.82
N SER A 45 -2.24 13.45 19.42
CA SER A 45 -2.81 12.29 20.12
C SER A 45 -3.09 11.14 19.17
N ALA A 46 -3.10 9.89 19.66
CA ALA A 46 -3.50 8.73 18.88
C ALA A 46 -4.88 8.92 18.22
N GLN A 47 -5.81 9.53 18.95
CA GLN A 47 -7.15 9.83 18.43
C GLN A 47 -7.12 10.84 17.29
N ALA A 48 -6.29 11.89 17.36
CA ALA A 48 -6.15 12.86 16.27
C ALA A 48 -5.53 12.24 15.03
N ARG A 49 -4.52 11.37 15.19
CA ARG A 49 -3.89 10.63 14.09
C ARG A 49 -4.90 9.70 13.41
N ALA A 50 -5.65 8.89 14.19
CA ALA A 50 -6.67 8.01 13.66
C ALA A 50 -7.79 8.79 12.94
N ALA A 51 -8.21 9.94 13.45
CA ALA A 51 -9.21 10.78 12.81
C ALA A 51 -8.71 11.35 11.46
N LEU A 52 -7.44 11.79 11.38
CA LEU A 52 -6.83 12.25 10.14
C LEU A 52 -6.68 11.10 9.13
N ASP A 53 -6.23 9.94 9.57
CA ASP A 53 -6.07 8.75 8.73
C ASP A 53 -7.40 8.28 8.15
N LEU A 54 -8.48 8.26 8.97
CA LEU A 54 -9.84 8.00 8.51
C LEU A 54 -10.30 9.00 7.44
N ARG A 55 -9.96 10.28 7.57
CA ARG A 55 -10.28 11.30 6.56
C ARG A 55 -9.49 11.07 5.26
N CYS A 56 -8.25 10.61 5.35
CA CYS A 56 -7.45 10.23 4.19
C CYS A 56 -8.10 9.04 3.47
N LEU A 57 -8.46 8.00 4.22
CA LEU A 57 -9.14 6.81 3.68
C LEU A 57 -10.47 7.19 3.01
N GLU A 58 -11.34 7.95 3.68
CA GLU A 58 -12.62 8.41 3.13
C GLU A 58 -12.41 9.17 1.80
N THR A 59 -11.47 10.13 1.80
CA THR A 59 -11.15 10.91 0.60
C THR A 59 -10.67 10.04 -0.57
N ALA A 60 -9.82 9.04 -0.29
CA ALA A 60 -9.34 8.09 -1.29
C ALA A 60 -10.49 7.23 -1.86
N LEU A 61 -11.34 6.68 -0.99
CA LEU A 61 -12.45 5.82 -1.40
C LEU A 61 -13.53 6.59 -2.19
N GLU A 62 -13.81 7.84 -1.82
CA GLU A 62 -14.69 8.71 -2.61
C GLU A 62 -14.13 9.01 -4.00
N ALA A 63 -12.82 9.28 -4.12
CA ALA A 63 -12.20 9.50 -5.41
C ALA A 63 -12.22 8.23 -6.29
N LEU A 64 -11.92 7.07 -5.69
CA LEU A 64 -12.03 5.78 -6.37
C LEU A 64 -13.46 5.51 -6.85
N SER A 65 -14.47 5.79 -6.02
CA SER A 65 -15.88 5.66 -6.40
C SER A 65 -16.23 6.50 -7.63
N ARG A 66 -15.69 7.72 -7.74
CA ARG A 66 -15.88 8.60 -8.91
C ARG A 66 -15.12 8.13 -10.16
N SER A 67 -14.07 7.33 -10.01
CA SER A 67 -13.25 6.84 -11.15
C SER A 67 -13.97 5.85 -12.07
N ARG A 68 -15.15 5.35 -11.69
CA ARG A 68 -16.08 4.55 -12.50
C ARG A 68 -15.46 3.34 -13.22
N GLY A 69 -14.69 2.53 -12.48
CA GLY A 69 -14.12 1.30 -13.04
C GLY A 69 -12.88 1.51 -13.93
N ARG A 70 -12.20 2.64 -13.77
CA ARG A 70 -10.90 2.87 -14.40
C ARG A 70 -9.86 1.84 -13.97
N TRP A 71 -9.98 1.35 -12.72
CA TRP A 71 -9.10 0.34 -12.14
C TRP A 71 -9.92 -0.78 -11.48
N ASP A 72 -9.45 -2.02 -11.64
CA ASP A 72 -10.06 -3.21 -11.02
C ASP A 72 -9.52 -3.50 -9.62
N CYS A 73 -8.37 -2.92 -9.27
CA CYS A 73 -7.71 -3.08 -7.99
C CYS A 73 -7.13 -1.74 -7.51
N ALA A 74 -7.38 -1.41 -6.25
CA ALA A 74 -6.86 -0.19 -5.65
C ALA A 74 -6.29 -0.44 -4.27
N PHE A 75 -5.14 0.18 -4.02
CA PHE A 75 -4.40 0.15 -2.77
C PHE A 75 -4.56 1.49 -2.06
N VAL A 76 -4.83 1.45 -0.76
CA VAL A 76 -5.01 2.66 0.07
C VAL A 76 -4.32 2.45 1.41
N ASN A 77 -3.49 3.39 1.79
CA ASN A 77 -2.77 3.38 3.06
C ASN A 77 -3.72 3.47 4.26
N LEU A 78 -3.41 2.70 5.31
CA LEU A 78 -4.11 2.72 6.57
C LEU A 78 -3.13 2.48 7.72
N GLU A 79 -3.12 3.37 8.70
CA GLU A 79 -2.40 3.14 9.96
C GLU A 79 -3.09 2.01 10.75
N PRO A 80 -2.36 0.94 11.17
CA PRO A 80 -2.97 -0.20 11.86
C PRO A 80 -3.83 0.19 13.06
N MET A 81 -3.37 1.18 13.85
CA MET A 81 -4.10 1.69 15.02
C MET A 81 -5.48 2.29 14.69
N THR A 82 -5.70 2.70 13.45
CA THR A 82 -6.99 3.26 13.01
C THR A 82 -8.09 2.21 13.02
N MET A 83 -7.76 0.92 12.88
CA MET A 83 -8.72 -0.18 12.99
C MET A 83 -9.26 -0.39 14.41
N GLU A 84 -8.57 0.11 15.43
CA GLU A 84 -9.07 0.09 16.82
C GLU A 84 -10.12 1.17 17.08
N HIS A 85 -10.25 2.13 16.15
CA HIS A 85 -11.21 3.22 16.26
C HIS A 85 -12.60 2.76 15.77
N PRO A 86 -13.67 2.79 16.61
CA PRO A 86 -15.01 2.33 16.22
C PRO A 86 -15.54 2.99 14.94
N PRO A 87 -15.32 4.30 14.67
CA PRO A 87 -15.73 4.95 13.42
C PRO A 87 -15.19 4.31 12.15
N PHE A 88 -14.00 3.64 12.20
CA PHE A 88 -13.45 2.94 11.06
C PHE A 88 -14.40 1.84 10.55
N TRP A 89 -14.90 0.98 11.46
CA TRP A 89 -15.72 -0.16 11.08
C TRP A 89 -17.08 0.26 10.51
N THR A 90 -17.68 1.29 11.09
CA THR A 90 -18.94 1.86 10.56
C THR A 90 -18.71 2.56 9.21
N GLY A 91 -17.55 3.20 9.07
CA GLY A 91 -17.15 3.87 7.84
C GLY A 91 -16.88 2.89 6.70
N ILE A 92 -16.05 1.86 6.91
CA ILE A 92 -15.65 0.92 5.87
C ILE A 92 -16.85 0.18 5.26
N GLU A 93 -17.79 -0.27 6.10
CA GLU A 93 -19.02 -0.94 5.62
C GLU A 93 -19.89 -0.02 4.76
N ARG A 94 -19.94 1.27 5.08
CA ARG A 94 -20.66 2.29 4.30
C ARG A 94 -19.93 2.56 2.98
N TRP A 95 -18.62 2.76 3.01
CA TRP A 95 -17.83 3.12 1.83
C TRP A 95 -17.78 2.00 0.81
N LEU A 96 -17.68 0.75 1.22
CA LEU A 96 -17.72 -0.41 0.31
C LEU A 96 -19.03 -0.51 -0.50
N ARG A 97 -20.08 0.18 -0.07
CA ARG A 97 -21.36 0.27 -0.81
C ARG A 97 -21.38 1.40 -1.85
N LEU A 98 -20.35 2.24 -1.89
CA LEU A 98 -20.29 3.31 -2.89
C LEU A 98 -20.25 2.74 -4.31
N PRO A 99 -20.95 3.38 -5.27
CA PRO A 99 -20.88 2.98 -6.67
C PRO A 99 -19.45 2.93 -7.16
N GLY A 100 -19.10 1.89 -7.92
CA GLY A 100 -17.73 1.70 -8.44
C GLY A 100 -16.78 0.96 -7.50
N LEU A 101 -17.00 0.97 -6.18
CA LEU A 101 -16.18 0.18 -5.25
C LEU A 101 -16.63 -1.28 -5.13
N GLN A 102 -17.89 -1.58 -5.43
CA GLN A 102 -18.45 -2.93 -5.33
C GLN A 102 -17.79 -3.95 -6.28
N SER A 103 -17.30 -3.49 -7.42
CA SER A 103 -16.59 -4.32 -8.41
C SER A 103 -15.05 -4.22 -8.31
N MET A 104 -14.56 -3.34 -7.45
CA MET A 104 -13.15 -3.07 -7.26
C MET A 104 -12.58 -3.94 -6.13
N ARG A 105 -11.42 -4.51 -6.35
CA ARG A 105 -10.63 -5.14 -5.28
C ARG A 105 -9.96 -4.05 -4.47
N LEU A 106 -10.49 -3.76 -3.27
CA LEU A 106 -9.87 -2.84 -2.34
C LEU A 106 -8.80 -3.57 -1.51
N VAL A 107 -7.61 -2.99 -1.46
CA VAL A 107 -6.48 -3.43 -0.65
C VAL A 107 -6.12 -2.32 0.33
N LEU A 108 -6.10 -2.61 1.63
CA LEU A 108 -5.57 -1.69 2.63
C LEU A 108 -4.11 -2.01 2.90
N GLU A 109 -3.26 -1.02 2.74
CA GLU A 109 -1.82 -1.12 2.97
C GLU A 109 -1.51 -0.75 4.41
N LEU A 110 -0.93 -1.69 5.12
CA LEU A 110 -0.52 -1.52 6.50
C LEU A 110 1.00 -1.32 6.55
N THR A 111 1.44 -0.22 7.14
CA THR A 111 2.87 0.01 7.37
C THR A 111 3.43 -1.04 8.34
N GLU A 112 4.71 -1.39 8.18
CA GLU A 112 5.36 -2.45 8.98
C GLU A 112 5.50 -2.14 10.51
N SER A 113 5.00 -1.00 10.99
CA SER A 113 5.05 -0.57 12.40
C SER A 113 4.19 -1.42 13.36
N PHE A 114 4.10 -2.73 13.11
CA PHE A 114 3.33 -3.68 13.94
C PHE A 114 3.91 -3.94 15.34
N SER A 115 5.12 -3.45 15.63
CA SER A 115 5.80 -3.72 16.90
C SER A 115 5.09 -3.16 18.14
N GLU A 116 4.17 -2.21 17.94
CA GLU A 116 3.43 -1.56 19.04
C GLU A 116 1.99 -2.08 19.18
N LEU A 117 1.52 -2.91 18.25
CA LEU A 117 0.17 -3.46 18.27
C LEU A 117 0.19 -4.93 18.73
N ASP A 118 -0.87 -5.31 19.42
CA ASP A 118 -1.18 -6.72 19.63
C ASP A 118 -1.40 -7.38 18.26
N LEU A 119 -0.46 -8.24 17.85
CA LEU A 119 -0.53 -8.95 16.58
C LEU A 119 -1.79 -9.83 16.48
N GLU A 120 -2.32 -10.31 17.60
CA GLU A 120 -3.55 -11.08 17.65
C GLU A 120 -4.76 -10.20 17.31
N ALA A 121 -4.82 -8.98 17.85
CA ALA A 121 -5.85 -8.00 17.50
C ALA A 121 -5.80 -7.65 16.01
N LEU A 122 -4.59 -7.43 15.48
CA LEU A 122 -4.39 -7.14 14.06
C LEU A 122 -4.84 -8.30 13.16
N GLN A 123 -4.57 -9.55 13.55
CA GLN A 123 -5.08 -10.74 12.86
C GLN A 123 -6.61 -10.81 12.88
N GLY A 124 -7.23 -10.44 14.02
CA GLY A 124 -8.68 -10.34 14.16
C GLY A 124 -9.28 -9.31 13.19
N HIS A 125 -8.69 -8.11 13.15
CA HIS A 125 -9.08 -7.04 12.23
C HIS A 125 -8.90 -7.44 10.76
N SER A 126 -7.78 -8.06 10.42
CA SER A 126 -7.50 -8.53 9.05
C SER A 126 -8.52 -9.59 8.59
N ARG A 127 -8.90 -10.51 9.46
CA ARG A 127 -9.96 -11.49 9.15
C ARG A 127 -11.29 -10.80 8.87
N ARG A 128 -11.71 -9.87 9.75
CA ARG A 128 -12.95 -9.10 9.56
C ARG A 128 -12.95 -8.30 8.26
N LEU A 129 -11.83 -7.70 7.88
CA LEU A 129 -11.70 -7.01 6.59
C LEU A 129 -11.85 -7.96 5.40
N ARG A 130 -11.25 -9.16 5.46
CA ARG A 130 -11.40 -10.17 4.42
C ARG A 130 -12.83 -10.67 4.29
N ASP A 131 -13.57 -10.81 5.40
CA ASP A 131 -15.00 -11.15 5.40
C ASP A 131 -15.85 -10.08 4.69
N LEU A 132 -15.39 -8.83 4.70
CA LEU A 132 -15.99 -7.73 3.95
C LEU A 132 -15.49 -7.65 2.48
N GLY A 133 -14.62 -8.56 2.05
CA GLY A 133 -14.03 -8.57 0.71
C GLY A 133 -12.81 -7.67 0.53
N VAL A 134 -12.33 -7.01 1.59
CA VAL A 134 -11.14 -6.17 1.57
C VAL A 134 -9.88 -7.02 1.75
N ARG A 135 -8.84 -6.72 0.99
CA ARG A 135 -7.53 -7.37 1.05
C ARG A 135 -6.55 -6.54 1.85
N ILE A 136 -5.47 -7.18 2.32
CA ILE A 136 -4.43 -6.56 3.13
C ILE A 136 -3.09 -6.65 2.40
N ALA A 137 -2.39 -5.53 2.33
CA ALA A 137 -0.99 -5.46 1.93
C ALA A 137 -0.11 -5.09 3.13
N VAL A 138 1.08 -5.66 3.18
CA VAL A 138 2.17 -5.16 4.05
C VAL A 138 3.07 -4.30 3.21
N ASP A 139 3.22 -3.05 3.63
CA ASP A 139 4.03 -2.04 2.95
C ASP A 139 5.43 -1.90 3.58
N ASP A 140 6.35 -1.26 2.84
CA ASP A 140 7.70 -0.92 3.27
C ASP A 140 8.60 -2.12 3.67
N LEU A 141 8.37 -3.33 3.12
CA LEU A 141 9.21 -4.47 3.42
C LEU A 141 10.66 -4.22 3.04
N GLY A 142 11.54 -4.24 4.05
CA GLY A 142 12.98 -4.00 3.88
C GLY A 142 13.46 -2.66 4.44
N SER A 143 12.57 -1.80 4.91
CA SER A 143 12.93 -0.54 5.57
C SER A 143 13.45 -0.74 7.00
N GLY A 144 13.30 -1.94 7.59
CA GLY A 144 14.07 -2.34 8.77
C GLY A 144 13.30 -2.87 9.98
N VAL A 145 11.98 -2.85 10.03
CA VAL A 145 11.22 -3.21 11.24
C VAL A 145 10.39 -4.50 11.10
N ALA A 146 9.84 -4.81 9.92
CA ALA A 146 9.02 -6.02 9.78
C ALA A 146 9.85 -7.30 9.84
N SER A 147 9.56 -8.09 10.84
CA SER A 147 10.04 -9.47 10.90
C SER A 147 9.26 -10.33 9.89
N LEU A 148 9.95 -11.14 9.08
CA LEU A 148 9.32 -12.18 8.25
C LEU A 148 8.35 -13.07 9.07
N THR A 149 8.60 -13.20 10.37
CA THR A 149 7.71 -13.91 11.31
C THR A 149 6.37 -13.19 11.48
N HIS A 150 6.39 -11.85 11.61
CA HIS A 150 5.15 -11.06 11.70
C HIS A 150 4.35 -11.16 10.41
N MET A 151 5.03 -11.09 9.28
CA MET A 151 4.43 -11.25 7.96
C MET A 151 3.79 -12.64 7.78
N ALA A 152 4.50 -13.71 8.17
CA ALA A 152 3.96 -15.07 8.12
C ALA A 152 2.72 -15.25 9.04
N ARG A 153 2.68 -14.55 10.19
CA ARG A 153 1.54 -14.58 11.11
C ARG A 153 0.35 -13.76 10.61
N LEU A 154 0.59 -12.60 10.00
CA LEU A 154 -0.48 -11.76 9.43
C LEU A 154 -1.08 -12.40 8.18
N ALA A 155 -0.29 -13.19 7.44
CA ALA A 155 -0.66 -13.83 6.19
C ALA A 155 -1.32 -12.82 5.21
N PRO A 156 -0.60 -11.75 4.79
CA PRO A 156 -1.15 -10.73 3.93
C PRO A 156 -1.50 -11.27 2.55
N ASP A 157 -2.38 -10.57 1.83
CA ASP A 157 -2.72 -10.87 0.45
C ASP A 157 -1.66 -10.31 -0.53
N TYR A 158 -0.97 -9.22 -0.12
CA TYR A 158 0.08 -8.56 -0.88
C TYR A 158 1.25 -8.12 0.01
N ILE A 159 2.42 -8.03 -0.60
CA ILE A 159 3.64 -7.52 0.02
C ILE A 159 4.27 -6.52 -0.94
N LYS A 160 4.71 -5.36 -0.44
CA LYS A 160 5.39 -4.34 -1.22
C LYS A 160 6.85 -4.25 -0.75
N ALA A 161 7.78 -4.44 -1.68
CA ALA A 161 9.21 -4.27 -1.41
C ALA A 161 9.56 -2.80 -1.52
N ASP A 162 10.01 -2.22 -0.41
CA ASP A 162 10.42 -0.82 -0.32
C ASP A 162 11.53 -0.46 -1.33
N GLN A 163 11.55 0.80 -1.75
CA GLN A 163 12.56 1.33 -2.66
C GLN A 163 14.01 1.05 -2.21
N SER A 164 14.27 0.90 -0.92
CA SER A 164 15.62 0.59 -0.41
C SER A 164 16.12 -0.77 -0.87
N LEU A 165 15.23 -1.73 -1.13
CA LEU A 165 15.54 -3.04 -1.70
C LEU A 165 15.70 -2.98 -3.22
N VAL A 166 15.05 -2.04 -3.89
CA VAL A 166 15.01 -1.92 -5.35
C VAL A 166 16.11 -0.99 -5.87
N ARG A 167 16.39 0.08 -5.15
CA ARG A 167 17.36 1.10 -5.58
C ARG A 167 18.75 0.53 -5.80
N LEU A 168 19.27 0.69 -7.03
CA LEU A 168 20.56 0.16 -7.48
C LEU A 168 20.70 -1.37 -7.33
N VAL A 169 19.59 -2.11 -7.29
CA VAL A 169 19.61 -3.57 -7.12
C VAL A 169 20.48 -4.29 -8.15
N HIS A 170 20.52 -3.78 -9.39
CA HIS A 170 21.37 -4.29 -10.47
C HIS A 170 22.90 -4.20 -10.17
N ARG A 171 23.32 -3.39 -9.17
CA ARG A 171 24.71 -3.23 -8.72
C ARG A 171 24.99 -3.88 -7.38
N ARG A 172 23.97 -4.49 -6.75
CA ARG A 172 24.04 -4.97 -5.37
C ARG A 172 23.62 -6.44 -5.28
N PRO A 173 24.56 -7.39 -5.46
CA PRO A 173 24.23 -8.81 -5.60
C PRO A 173 23.47 -9.39 -4.39
N TYR A 174 23.74 -8.93 -3.17
CA TYR A 174 23.01 -9.38 -1.98
C TYR A 174 21.57 -8.88 -1.97
N GLN A 175 21.29 -7.64 -2.40
CA GLN A 175 19.93 -7.12 -2.52
C GLN A 175 19.17 -7.84 -3.64
N ALA A 176 19.81 -8.09 -4.78
CA ALA A 176 19.22 -8.88 -5.87
C ALA A 176 18.85 -10.29 -5.40
N ALA A 177 19.73 -10.95 -4.65
CA ALA A 177 19.47 -12.27 -4.09
C ALA A 177 18.31 -12.23 -3.08
N LEU A 178 18.24 -11.20 -2.24
CA LEU A 178 17.15 -11.01 -1.28
C LEU A 178 15.81 -10.77 -2.00
N LEU A 179 15.78 -9.89 -2.98
CA LEU A 179 14.58 -9.60 -3.78
C LEU A 179 14.06 -10.86 -4.46
N ASN A 180 14.96 -11.66 -5.05
CA ASN A 180 14.62 -12.95 -5.67
C ASN A 180 14.04 -13.94 -4.65
N ALA A 181 14.65 -14.05 -3.46
CA ALA A 181 14.17 -14.91 -2.39
C ALA A 181 12.75 -14.50 -1.93
N LEU A 182 12.50 -13.20 -1.79
CA LEU A 182 11.19 -12.66 -1.43
C LEU A 182 10.13 -12.90 -2.52
N ALA A 183 10.49 -12.70 -3.78
CA ALA A 183 9.60 -13.01 -4.91
C ALA A 183 9.26 -14.51 -4.96
N HIS A 184 10.25 -15.36 -4.73
CA HIS A 184 10.02 -16.81 -4.63
C HIS A 184 9.11 -17.16 -3.46
N PHE A 185 9.34 -16.59 -2.27
CA PHE A 185 8.48 -16.77 -1.10
C PHE A 185 7.04 -16.36 -1.39
N ALA A 186 6.84 -15.15 -1.89
CA ALA A 186 5.51 -14.63 -2.21
C ALA A 186 4.75 -15.54 -3.19
N ARG A 187 5.42 -16.00 -4.25
CA ARG A 187 4.85 -16.95 -5.22
C ARG A 187 4.46 -18.28 -4.56
N ARG A 188 5.30 -18.84 -3.70
CA ARG A 188 5.00 -20.09 -2.98
C ARG A 188 3.82 -19.97 -2.03
N MET A 189 3.61 -18.78 -1.47
CA MET A 189 2.51 -18.49 -0.55
C MET A 189 1.26 -17.96 -1.25
N CYS A 190 1.29 -17.82 -2.58
CA CYS A 190 0.21 -17.20 -3.37
C CYS A 190 -0.11 -15.76 -2.92
N VAL A 191 0.91 -15.02 -2.49
CA VAL A 191 0.86 -13.61 -2.09
C VAL A 191 1.29 -12.73 -3.26
N GLY A 192 0.55 -11.66 -3.55
CA GLY A 192 0.97 -10.67 -4.55
C GLY A 192 2.24 -9.97 -4.10
N PHE A 193 3.19 -9.72 -5.02
CA PHE A 193 4.45 -9.07 -4.71
C PHE A 193 4.68 -7.89 -5.63
N ILE A 194 4.94 -6.72 -5.05
CA ILE A 194 5.11 -5.44 -5.76
C ILE A 194 6.48 -4.88 -5.43
N ALA A 195 7.27 -4.52 -6.43
CA ALA A 195 8.53 -3.79 -6.25
C ALA A 195 8.28 -2.29 -6.42
N GLU A 196 8.71 -1.50 -5.44
CA GLU A 196 8.48 -0.08 -5.40
C GLU A 196 9.72 0.76 -5.72
N GLY A 197 9.47 2.02 -6.12
CA GLY A 197 10.52 3.00 -6.30
C GLY A 197 11.45 2.72 -7.48
N ILE A 198 10.96 2.06 -8.52
CA ILE A 198 11.73 1.88 -9.76
C ILE A 198 11.89 3.24 -10.45
N GLU A 199 13.13 3.68 -10.64
CA GLU A 199 13.47 4.94 -11.28
C GLU A 199 14.20 4.75 -12.60
N THR A 200 14.91 3.62 -12.78
CA THR A 200 15.76 3.39 -13.96
C THR A 200 15.43 2.10 -14.71
N PRO A 201 15.73 2.01 -16.03
CA PRO A 201 15.56 0.79 -16.80
C PRO A 201 16.36 -0.40 -16.25
N GLU A 202 17.54 -0.14 -15.66
CA GLU A 202 18.41 -1.17 -15.10
C GLU A 202 17.82 -1.77 -13.83
N GLU A 203 17.14 -0.95 -13.00
CA GLU A 203 16.40 -1.43 -11.84
C GLU A 203 15.20 -2.27 -12.29
N LEU A 204 14.44 -1.79 -13.28
CA LEU A 204 13.33 -2.53 -13.87
C LEU A 204 13.78 -3.89 -14.39
N GLN A 205 14.88 -3.97 -15.13
CA GLN A 205 15.38 -5.23 -15.66
C GLN A 205 15.74 -6.20 -14.53
N ALA A 206 16.43 -5.72 -13.48
CA ALA A 206 16.78 -6.57 -12.34
C ALA A 206 15.53 -7.07 -11.57
N VAL A 207 14.46 -6.29 -11.50
CA VAL A 207 13.20 -6.69 -10.90
C VAL A 207 12.48 -7.73 -11.76
N ILE A 208 12.53 -7.60 -13.09
CA ILE A 208 12.01 -8.60 -14.04
C ILE A 208 12.82 -9.92 -13.89
N ASP A 209 14.14 -9.84 -13.83
CA ASP A 209 15.02 -11.01 -13.68
C ASP A 209 14.78 -11.75 -12.34
N ALA A 210 14.30 -11.01 -11.30
CA ALA A 210 13.89 -11.59 -10.03
C ALA A 210 12.48 -12.22 -10.06
N ASP A 211 11.79 -12.26 -11.22
CA ASP A 211 10.43 -12.78 -11.44
C ASP A 211 9.38 -12.09 -10.52
N VAL A 212 9.57 -10.79 -10.24
CA VAL A 212 8.57 -9.96 -9.53
C VAL A 212 7.39 -9.72 -10.48
N PRO A 213 6.14 -9.96 -10.05
CA PRO A 213 5.01 -9.84 -10.97
C PRO A 213 4.55 -8.41 -11.21
N TRP A 214 4.66 -7.52 -10.21
CA TRP A 214 4.16 -6.15 -10.25
C TRP A 214 5.21 -5.14 -9.82
N ALA A 215 5.14 -3.94 -10.39
CA ALA A 215 6.09 -2.88 -10.11
C ALA A 215 5.45 -1.50 -10.14
N GLN A 216 6.04 -0.57 -9.38
CA GLN A 216 5.64 0.82 -9.26
C GLN A 216 6.87 1.71 -9.14
N GLY A 217 6.80 2.94 -9.63
CA GLY A 217 7.89 3.90 -9.51
C GLY A 217 7.88 4.96 -10.59
N TYR A 218 8.72 5.96 -10.46
CA TYR A 218 8.76 7.12 -11.38
C TYR A 218 9.20 6.75 -12.81
N HIS A 219 9.82 5.58 -12.97
CA HIS A 219 10.06 5.03 -14.32
C HIS A 219 8.77 4.86 -15.13
N PHE A 220 7.66 4.52 -14.49
CA PHE A 220 6.34 4.37 -15.12
C PHE A 220 5.53 5.66 -15.14
N GLY A 221 5.79 6.57 -14.22
CA GLY A 221 5.11 7.85 -14.07
C GLY A 221 5.01 8.31 -12.62
N GLU A 222 4.83 9.60 -12.44
CA GLU A 222 4.62 10.19 -11.12
C GLU A 222 3.15 10.10 -10.69
N PRO A 223 2.85 10.13 -9.37
CA PRO A 223 1.48 10.19 -8.89
C PRO A 223 0.73 11.40 -9.43
N MET A 224 -0.44 11.19 -10.03
CA MET A 224 -1.26 12.25 -10.63
C MET A 224 -2.52 12.51 -9.81
N PRO A 225 -2.96 13.79 -9.65
CA PRO A 225 -4.19 14.11 -8.95
C PRO A 225 -5.40 13.39 -9.55
N MET A 226 -6.26 12.87 -8.68
CA MET A 226 -7.55 12.30 -9.07
C MET A 226 -8.62 13.40 -9.10
N ALA A 227 -9.56 13.30 -10.04
CA ALA A 227 -10.67 14.24 -10.19
C ALA A 227 -11.76 14.00 -9.12
#